data_d4d70e69e543454d041786f097c91450
#
_entry.id   d4d70e69e543454d041786f097c91450
#
_cell.length_a   1.000
_cell.length_b   1.000
_cell.length_c   1.000
_cell.angle_alpha   90.00
_cell.angle_beta   90.00
_cell.angle_gamma   90.00
#
_symmetry.space_group_name_H-M   'P 1'
#
loop_
_entity.id
_entity.type
_entity.pdbx_description
1 polymer ?
#
loop_
_entity_poly.entity_id
_entity_poly.type
_entity_poly.pdbx_seq_one_letter_code
_entity_poly.pdbx_strand_id
1 'polypeptide(L)'
;MRRAVVFAVSAVALAACAGQSSSSPRPNPSLITRDEVVEAGISDAFQLVQKLRPAWLQKRGSTSFTQEGDVRVYLDGTHVGDREALRGIMTIDIESIEYLDAGRATFRFGAGNEQGAILVMTRK
;
A
#
# COMPACT_ATOMS: atom_id res chain seq x y z
N MET A 1 28.35 -46.17 -59.86
CA MET A 1 27.46 -46.33 -58.68
C MET A 1 28.03 -45.54 -57.53
N ARG A 2 27.54 -44.31 -57.30
CA ARG A 2 27.95 -43.45 -56.15
C ARG A 2 26.72 -43.18 -55.33
N ARG A 3 26.69 -43.78 -54.15
CA ARG A 3 25.61 -43.53 -53.18
C ARG A 3 25.89 -42.18 -52.46
N ALA A 4 25.09 -41.22 -52.77
CA ALA A 4 25.09 -39.95 -51.97
C ALA A 4 24.33 -40.18 -50.66
N VAL A 5 25.04 -40.09 -49.56
CA VAL A 5 24.45 -40.08 -48.23
C VAL A 5 24.10 -38.62 -47.90
N VAL A 6 22.81 -38.33 -47.86
CA VAL A 6 22.31 -37.02 -47.43
C VAL A 6 22.19 -37.08 -45.90
N PHE A 7 23.06 -36.36 -45.21
CA PHE A 7 22.91 -36.09 -43.79
C PHE A 7 21.91 -34.96 -43.61
N ALA A 8 20.72 -35.28 -43.12
CA ALA A 8 19.77 -34.31 -42.68
C ALA A 8 20.20 -33.79 -41.27
N VAL A 9 20.70 -32.59 -41.23
CA VAL A 9 20.97 -31.89 -39.97
C VAL A 9 19.65 -31.36 -39.46
N SER A 10 19.10 -32.02 -38.44
CA SER A 10 17.92 -31.54 -37.70
C SER A 10 18.35 -30.44 -36.75
N ALA A 11 18.09 -29.19 -37.12
CA ALA A 11 18.26 -28.04 -36.21
C ALA A 11 17.11 -28.04 -35.21
N VAL A 12 17.38 -28.46 -33.99
CA VAL A 12 16.47 -28.30 -32.85
C VAL A 12 16.56 -26.83 -32.39
N ALA A 13 15.58 -26.01 -32.76
CA ALA A 13 15.41 -24.69 -32.23
C ALA A 13 14.89 -24.79 -30.79
N LEU A 14 15.78 -24.59 -29.82
CA LEU A 14 15.41 -24.36 -28.43
C LEU A 14 14.77 -22.98 -28.35
N ALA A 15 13.44 -22.93 -28.36
CA ALA A 15 12.69 -21.75 -27.97
C ALA A 15 12.90 -21.54 -26.47
N ALA A 16 13.84 -20.66 -26.10
CA ALA A 16 13.95 -20.16 -24.77
C ALA A 16 12.73 -19.26 -24.51
N CYS A 17 11.73 -19.79 -23.82
CA CYS A 17 10.69 -19.01 -23.19
C CYS A 17 11.39 -18.17 -22.10
N ALA A 18 11.83 -16.98 -22.46
CA ALA A 18 12.14 -15.94 -21.48
C ALA A 18 10.82 -15.57 -20.81
N GLY A 19 10.51 -16.24 -19.71
CA GLY A 19 9.43 -15.83 -18.82
C GLY A 19 9.78 -14.45 -18.30
N GLN A 20 9.20 -13.42 -18.90
CA GLN A 20 9.16 -12.11 -18.29
C GLN A 20 8.29 -12.25 -17.06
N SER A 21 8.93 -12.50 -15.93
CA SER A 21 8.33 -12.26 -14.63
C SER A 21 8.12 -10.76 -14.55
N SER A 22 6.96 -10.28 -14.98
CA SER A 22 6.46 -8.99 -14.58
C SER A 22 6.17 -9.13 -13.08
N SER A 23 7.21 -8.92 -12.28
CA SER A 23 7.07 -8.75 -10.85
C SER A 23 6.37 -7.39 -10.67
N SER A 24 5.04 -7.40 -10.69
CA SER A 24 4.27 -6.30 -10.14
C SER A 24 4.83 -6.08 -8.73
N PRO A 25 5.28 -4.87 -8.40
CA PRO A 25 5.78 -4.60 -7.06
C PRO A 25 4.71 -5.04 -6.07
N ARG A 26 5.07 -5.92 -5.13
CA ARG A 26 4.12 -6.33 -4.10
C ARG A 26 3.64 -5.08 -3.39
N PRO A 27 2.32 -4.87 -3.24
CA PRO A 27 1.82 -3.69 -2.56
C PRO A 27 2.48 -3.59 -1.18
N ASN A 28 3.06 -2.44 -0.87
CA ASN A 28 3.63 -2.22 0.46
C ASN A 28 2.49 -2.22 1.48
N PRO A 29 2.49 -3.10 2.49
CA PRO A 29 1.39 -3.19 3.44
C PRO A 29 1.21 -1.93 4.29
N SER A 30 2.24 -1.09 4.38
CA SER A 30 2.22 0.16 5.16
C SER A 30 2.08 1.42 4.30
N LEU A 31 1.90 1.29 3.00
CA LEU A 31 1.82 2.42 2.08
C LEU A 31 0.73 2.18 1.03
N ILE A 32 -0.06 3.21 0.76
CA ILE A 32 -0.91 3.32 -0.42
C ILE A 32 -0.30 4.39 -1.31
N THR A 33 0.06 4.00 -2.51
CA THR A 33 0.68 4.90 -3.50
C THR A 33 -0.38 5.67 -4.31
N ARG A 34 0.05 6.71 -5.01
CA ARG A 34 -0.84 7.45 -5.91
C ARG A 34 -1.47 6.55 -6.97
N ASP A 35 -0.73 5.60 -7.51
CA ASP A 35 -1.25 4.68 -8.53
C ASP A 35 -2.38 3.80 -7.96
N GLU A 36 -2.22 3.28 -6.73
CA GLU A 36 -3.27 2.54 -6.04
C GLU A 36 -4.52 3.42 -5.76
N VAL A 37 -4.32 4.69 -5.43
CA VAL A 37 -5.42 5.66 -5.22
C VAL A 37 -6.22 5.86 -6.50
N VAL A 38 -5.54 6.08 -7.62
CA VAL A 38 -6.16 6.29 -8.93
C VAL A 38 -6.87 5.03 -9.40
N GLU A 39 -6.21 3.87 -9.30
CA GLU A 39 -6.77 2.59 -9.72
C GLU A 39 -8.03 2.21 -8.93
N ALA A 40 -8.06 2.52 -7.64
CA ALA A 40 -9.21 2.23 -6.79
C ALA A 40 -10.48 3.00 -7.20
N GLY A 41 -10.35 4.22 -7.74
CA GLY A 41 -11.46 5.04 -8.22
C GLY A 41 -12.45 5.46 -7.13
N ILE A 42 -11.98 5.59 -5.88
CA ILE A 42 -12.79 5.91 -4.70
C ILE A 42 -12.62 7.39 -4.36
N SER A 43 -13.69 8.05 -3.96
CA SER A 43 -13.72 9.51 -3.78
C SER A 43 -13.16 9.99 -2.46
N ASP A 44 -13.30 9.22 -1.38
CA ASP A 44 -12.83 9.62 -0.04
C ASP A 44 -11.79 8.64 0.54
N ALA A 45 -10.91 9.18 1.37
CA ALA A 45 -9.81 8.44 1.95
C ALA A 45 -10.24 7.32 2.90
N PHE A 46 -11.38 7.46 3.59
CA PHE A 46 -11.87 6.44 4.51
C PHE A 46 -12.24 5.16 3.74
N GLN A 47 -13.07 5.29 2.71
CA GLN A 47 -13.46 4.16 1.87
C GLN A 47 -12.28 3.55 1.13
N LEU A 48 -11.32 4.38 0.71
CA LEU A 48 -10.09 3.94 0.08
C LEU A 48 -9.28 3.03 1.00
N VAL A 49 -9.01 3.48 2.23
CA VAL A 49 -8.29 2.70 3.23
C VAL A 49 -9.07 1.44 3.62
N GLN A 50 -10.39 1.56 3.79
CA GLN A 50 -11.24 0.43 4.11
C GLN A 50 -11.20 -0.66 3.03
N LYS A 51 -11.10 -0.28 1.77
CA LYS A 51 -11.01 -1.23 0.64
C LYS A 51 -9.62 -1.85 0.50
N LEU A 52 -8.57 -1.03 0.57
CA LEU A 52 -7.20 -1.47 0.27
C LEU A 52 -6.45 -2.00 1.50
N ARG A 53 -6.68 -1.41 2.66
CA ARG A 53 -5.96 -1.70 3.90
C ARG A 53 -6.91 -1.66 5.12
N PRO A 54 -7.93 -2.51 5.20
CA PRO A 54 -8.95 -2.45 6.26
C PRO A 54 -8.36 -2.60 7.67
N ALA A 55 -7.24 -3.31 7.81
CA ALA A 55 -6.55 -3.48 9.08
C ALA A 55 -6.06 -2.17 9.71
N TRP A 56 -5.83 -1.12 8.92
CA TRP A 56 -5.40 0.19 9.44
C TRP A 56 -6.49 0.90 10.24
N LEU A 57 -7.76 0.59 9.97
CA LEU A 57 -8.91 1.19 10.63
C LEU A 57 -9.33 0.41 11.88
N GLN A 58 -8.73 -0.75 12.13
CA GLN A 58 -9.05 -1.56 13.29
C GLN A 58 -8.23 -1.12 14.49
N LYS A 59 -8.90 -0.99 15.63
CA LYS A 59 -8.21 -0.84 16.92
C LYS A 59 -7.45 -2.13 17.21
N ARG A 60 -6.14 -2.02 17.39
CA ARG A 60 -5.34 -3.13 17.86
C ARG A 60 -5.66 -3.31 19.33
N GLY A 61 -6.19 -4.49 19.69
CA GLY A 61 -6.74 -4.79 21.00
C GLY A 61 -5.86 -4.30 22.13
N SER A 62 -6.42 -3.42 22.96
CA SER A 62 -5.82 -3.05 24.21
C SER A 62 -6.12 -4.15 25.22
N THR A 63 -5.10 -4.82 25.68
CA THR A 63 -5.16 -5.60 26.93
C THR A 63 -5.16 -4.67 28.15
N SER A 64 -5.20 -3.38 27.95
CA SER A 64 -5.19 -2.37 29.01
C SER A 64 -6.48 -1.56 28.95
N PHE A 65 -7.25 -1.59 30.03
CA PHE A 65 -8.48 -0.80 30.21
C PHE A 65 -8.24 0.73 30.20
N THR A 66 -6.99 1.17 30.06
CA THR A 66 -6.58 2.58 30.11
C THR A 66 -6.13 3.16 28.78
N GLN A 67 -6.09 2.38 27.70
CA GLN A 67 -5.74 2.89 26.36
C GLN A 67 -7.01 3.07 25.54
N GLU A 68 -7.81 4.04 25.91
CA GLU A 68 -8.87 4.59 25.08
C GLU A 68 -8.23 5.54 24.06
N GLY A 69 -7.92 5.00 22.89
CA GLY A 69 -7.44 5.81 21.78
C GLY A 69 -7.95 5.23 20.47
N ASP A 70 -8.15 6.08 19.50
CA ASP A 70 -8.38 5.67 18.11
C ASP A 70 -7.12 5.90 17.29
N VAL A 71 -7.08 5.29 16.10
CA VAL A 71 -6.01 5.57 15.13
C VAL A 71 -6.08 7.04 14.75
N ARG A 72 -5.00 7.77 14.93
CA ARG A 72 -4.93 9.20 14.62
C ARG A 72 -4.62 9.44 13.15
N VAL A 73 -5.19 10.50 12.62
CA VAL A 73 -4.97 10.92 11.24
C VAL A 73 -4.19 12.23 11.20
N TYR A 74 -3.14 12.23 10.41
CA TYR A 74 -2.31 13.40 10.13
C TYR A 74 -2.40 13.73 8.64
N LEU A 75 -2.67 14.98 8.33
CA LEU A 75 -2.66 15.53 6.97
C LEU A 75 -1.44 16.43 6.82
N ASP A 76 -0.52 16.05 5.94
CA ASP A 76 0.76 16.73 5.73
C ASP A 76 1.55 17.00 7.04
N GLY A 77 1.40 16.09 8.02
CA GLY A 77 2.06 16.19 9.32
C GLY A 77 1.27 16.91 10.41
N THR A 78 0.09 17.42 10.09
CA THR A 78 -0.81 18.09 11.05
C THR A 78 -1.91 17.14 11.50
N HIS A 79 -2.11 16.99 12.81
CA HIS A 79 -3.19 16.18 13.37
C HIS A 79 -4.55 16.79 13.01
N VAL A 80 -5.40 16.01 12.32
CA VAL A 80 -6.72 16.46 11.86
C VAL A 80 -7.88 15.74 12.54
N GLY A 81 -7.60 14.68 13.26
CA GLY A 81 -8.62 13.92 13.99
C GLY A 81 -8.29 12.43 14.05
N ASP A 82 -9.31 11.63 14.30
CA ASP A 82 -9.24 10.19 14.34
C ASP A 82 -9.54 9.60 12.93
N ARG A 83 -9.63 8.28 12.82
CA ARG A 83 -9.92 7.60 11.56
C ARG A 83 -11.12 8.15 10.80
N GLU A 84 -12.14 8.68 11.50
CA GLU A 84 -13.32 9.29 10.87
C GLU A 84 -12.97 10.57 10.09
N ALA A 85 -11.88 11.26 10.44
CA ALA A 85 -11.41 12.43 9.69
C ALA A 85 -11.04 12.11 8.24
N LEU A 86 -10.71 10.85 7.93
CA LEU A 86 -10.46 10.40 6.55
C LEU A 86 -11.66 10.61 5.62
N ARG A 87 -12.89 10.65 6.14
CA ARG A 87 -14.10 10.88 5.34
C ARG A 87 -14.15 12.26 4.72
N GLY A 88 -13.46 13.23 5.34
CA GLY A 88 -13.36 14.59 4.84
C GLY A 88 -12.21 14.83 3.86
N ILE A 89 -11.38 13.83 3.60
CA ILE A 89 -10.21 13.94 2.72
C ILE A 89 -10.56 13.32 1.36
N MET A 90 -10.55 14.16 0.32
CA MET A 90 -10.81 13.72 -1.05
C MET A 90 -9.58 13.04 -1.64
N THR A 91 -9.77 11.89 -2.26
CA THR A 91 -8.68 11.10 -2.85
C THR A 91 -7.98 11.80 -4.02
N ILE A 92 -8.66 12.72 -4.68
CA ILE A 92 -8.09 13.51 -5.77
C ILE A 92 -6.86 14.33 -5.32
N ASP A 93 -6.88 14.77 -4.05
CA ASP A 93 -5.81 15.59 -3.46
C ASP A 93 -4.69 14.75 -2.86
N ILE A 94 -4.86 13.42 -2.77
CA ILE A 94 -3.92 12.52 -2.11
C ILE A 94 -2.78 12.13 -3.04
N GLU A 95 -1.55 12.28 -2.56
CA GLU A 95 -0.35 11.73 -3.18
C GLU A 95 -0.04 10.32 -2.65
N SER A 96 -0.09 10.16 -1.34
CA SER A 96 0.13 8.86 -0.68
C SER A 96 -0.51 8.82 0.70
N ILE A 97 -0.76 7.61 1.19
CA ILE A 97 -1.20 7.36 2.56
C ILE A 97 -0.26 6.34 3.19
N GLU A 98 0.35 6.67 4.32
CA GLU A 98 1.24 5.79 5.06
C GLU A 98 0.65 5.42 6.42
N TYR A 99 0.73 4.15 6.80
CA TYR A 99 0.42 3.69 8.15
C TYR A 99 1.68 3.63 8.99
N LEU A 100 1.64 4.26 10.14
CA LEU A 100 2.66 4.20 11.16
C LEU A 100 2.15 3.37 12.34
N ASP A 101 2.90 2.33 12.71
CA ASP A 101 2.64 1.61 13.95
C ASP A 101 2.82 2.52 15.18
N ALA A 102 2.37 2.06 16.35
CA ALA A 102 2.41 2.85 17.58
C ALA A 102 3.81 3.39 17.90
N GLY A 103 4.85 2.58 17.73
CA GLY A 103 6.23 3.00 18.00
C GLY A 103 6.71 4.11 17.06
N ARG A 104 6.50 3.92 15.76
CA ARG A 104 6.88 4.91 14.74
C ARG A 104 6.05 6.20 14.86
N ALA A 105 4.76 6.06 15.13
CA ALA A 105 3.85 7.19 15.31
C ALA A 105 4.22 8.01 16.54
N THR A 106 4.50 7.37 17.67
CA THR A 106 4.94 8.03 18.90
C THR A 106 6.31 8.71 18.72
N PHE A 107 7.23 8.05 18.03
CA PHE A 107 8.54 8.65 17.74
C PHE A 107 8.43 9.90 16.88
N ARG A 108 7.53 9.90 15.89
CA ARG A 108 7.38 11.00 14.93
C ARG A 108 6.50 12.14 15.45
N PHE A 109 5.43 11.82 16.15
CA PHE A 109 4.37 12.77 16.53
C PHE A 109 4.18 12.91 18.04
N GLY A 110 4.89 12.13 18.85
CA GLY A 110 4.78 12.17 20.31
C GLY A 110 3.72 11.25 20.88
N ALA A 111 3.45 11.40 22.18
CA ALA A 111 2.49 10.59 22.91
C ALA A 111 1.05 10.75 22.38
N GLY A 112 0.20 9.76 22.63
CA GLY A 112 -1.19 9.74 22.18
C GLY A 112 -1.40 9.01 20.85
N ASN A 113 -0.38 8.33 20.33
CA ASN A 113 -0.42 7.55 19.09
C ASN A 113 -0.28 6.03 19.34
N GLU A 114 -0.76 5.56 20.48
CA GLU A 114 -0.61 4.17 20.94
C GLU A 114 -1.38 3.17 20.06
N GLN A 115 -2.38 3.63 19.30
CA GLN A 115 -3.11 2.82 18.31
C GLN A 115 -2.50 2.90 16.90
N GLY A 116 -1.42 3.67 16.73
CA GLY A 116 -0.83 3.98 15.44
C GLY A 116 -1.39 5.24 14.81
N ALA A 117 -0.88 5.61 13.65
CA ALA A 117 -1.30 6.80 12.92
C ALA A 117 -1.39 6.53 11.42
N ILE A 118 -2.30 7.22 10.77
CA ILE A 118 -2.41 7.27 9.30
C ILE A 118 -1.94 8.65 8.86
N LEU A 119 -0.87 8.69 8.08
CA LEU A 119 -0.32 9.91 7.51
C LEU A 119 -0.78 10.05 6.06
N VAL A 120 -1.57 11.07 5.80
CA VAL A 120 -2.01 11.43 4.46
C VAL A 120 -1.14 12.55 3.93
N MET A 121 -0.51 12.33 2.79
CA MET A 121 0.27 13.35 2.08
C MET A 121 -0.53 13.84 0.89
N THR A 122 -0.69 15.15 0.77
CA THR A 122 -1.38 15.77 -0.36
C THR A 122 -0.43 16.09 -1.50
N ARG A 123 -0.99 16.19 -2.69
CA ARG A 123 -0.28 16.67 -3.88
C ARG A 123 -0.01 18.18 -3.74
N LYS A 124 1.18 18.57 -4.13
CA LYS A 124 1.57 19.99 -4.26
C LYS A 124 1.49 20.45 -5.71
#